data_72c4a4631dc23e322f76e088f81ca183
#
_entry.id   72c4a4631dc23e322f76e088f81ca183
#
_cell.length_a   1.000
_cell.length_b   1.000
_cell.length_c   1.000
_cell.angle_alpha   90.00
_cell.angle_beta   90.00
_cell.angle_gamma   90.00
#
_symmetry.space_group_name_H-M   'P 1'
#
loop_
_entity.id
_entity.type
_entity.pdbx_description
1 polymer ?
#
loop_
_entity_poly.entity_id
_entity_poly.type
_entity_poly.pdbx_seq_one_letter_code
_entity_poly.pdbx_strand_id
1 'polypeptide(L)'
;MAEALLRRRLEERGIKARVASAGLLPGGAPATEAAIETMAADGLDISEHVSRQVSPSLLEASHLVITMTRQQLVELTVLEPAAWPRMFQIRDLVWRSEQVGPWPPSEPFADWLRAVGRDRNRSELLSAPLSDDVADPIGQSAAFYERTRRVLDDLLSRLATLV
;
A
#
# COMPACT_ATOMS: atom_id res chain seq x y z
N MET A 1 1.27 -3.11 -9.73
CA MET A 1 0.40 -4.19 -9.20
C MET A 1 -0.51 -3.66 -8.08
N ALA A 2 -0.02 -3.34 -6.87
CA ALA A 2 -0.87 -2.95 -5.73
C ALA A 2 -1.82 -1.77 -6.02
N GLU A 3 -1.36 -0.73 -6.74
CA GLU A 3 -2.21 0.40 -7.16
C GLU A 3 -3.43 -0.05 -7.96
N ALA A 4 -3.23 -0.89 -8.98
CA ALA A 4 -4.31 -1.37 -9.85
C ALA A 4 -5.28 -2.27 -9.09
N LEU A 5 -4.77 -3.17 -8.24
CA LEU A 5 -5.60 -4.03 -7.39
C LEU A 5 -6.45 -3.20 -6.41
N LEU A 6 -5.84 -2.26 -5.68
CA LEU A 6 -6.59 -1.44 -4.73
C LEU A 6 -7.64 -0.58 -5.42
N ARG A 7 -7.30 0.03 -6.57
CA ARG A 7 -8.25 0.83 -7.35
C ARG A 7 -9.47 -0.02 -7.72
N ARG A 8 -9.27 -1.22 -8.29
CA ARG A 8 -10.35 -2.15 -8.62
C ARG A 8 -11.22 -2.49 -7.41
N ARG A 9 -10.61 -2.85 -6.26
CA ARG A 9 -11.36 -3.23 -5.06
C ARG A 9 -12.20 -2.09 -4.49
N LEU A 10 -11.72 -0.86 -4.56
CA LEU A 10 -12.48 0.31 -4.13
C LEU A 10 -13.62 0.64 -5.11
N GLU A 11 -13.37 0.54 -6.43
CA GLU A 11 -14.37 0.73 -7.48
C GLU A 11 -15.52 -0.29 -7.38
N GLU A 12 -15.20 -1.58 -7.17
CA GLU A 12 -16.18 -2.66 -6.95
C GLU A 12 -17.12 -2.38 -5.76
N ARG A 13 -16.67 -1.56 -4.81
CA ARG A 13 -17.44 -1.16 -3.63
C ARG A 13 -18.07 0.24 -3.77
N GLY A 14 -17.90 0.90 -4.90
CA GLY A 14 -18.41 2.25 -5.14
C GLY A 14 -17.66 3.34 -4.37
N ILE A 15 -16.46 3.05 -3.84
CA ILE A 15 -15.66 4.00 -3.08
C ILE A 15 -14.86 4.86 -4.03
N LYS A 16 -15.10 6.17 -4.00
CA LYS A 16 -14.39 7.15 -4.82
C LYS A 16 -13.09 7.57 -4.14
N ALA A 17 -11.97 7.01 -4.58
CA ALA A 17 -10.66 7.36 -4.09
C ALA A 17 -9.63 7.47 -5.23
N ARG A 18 -8.69 8.40 -5.10
CA ARG A 18 -7.54 8.47 -6.00
C ARG A 18 -6.44 7.59 -5.45
N VAL A 19 -6.19 6.47 -6.11
CA VAL A 19 -5.09 5.54 -5.80
C VAL A 19 -3.91 5.84 -6.72
N ALA A 20 -2.72 5.86 -6.15
CA ALA A 20 -1.49 6.13 -6.88
C ALA A 20 -0.31 5.42 -6.21
N SER A 21 0.73 5.07 -6.97
CA SER A 21 1.96 4.49 -6.44
C SER A 21 3.18 5.38 -6.70
N ALA A 22 4.18 5.24 -5.86
CA ALA A 22 5.50 5.84 -6.02
C ALA A 22 6.55 4.93 -5.39
N GLY A 23 7.80 5.07 -5.80
CA GLY A 23 8.93 4.31 -5.27
C GLY A 23 10.01 5.21 -4.70
N LEU A 24 10.95 4.61 -3.99
CA LEU A 24 12.12 5.31 -3.42
C LEU A 24 13.20 5.61 -4.48
N LEU A 25 13.24 4.82 -5.54
CA LEU A 25 14.17 5.00 -6.65
C LEU A 25 13.67 6.05 -7.64
N PRO A 26 14.56 6.61 -8.50
CA PRO A 26 14.17 7.51 -9.58
C PRO A 26 13.06 6.90 -10.44
N GLY A 27 12.09 7.73 -10.83
CA GLY A 27 10.97 7.32 -11.67
C GLY A 27 11.33 7.25 -13.16
N GLY A 28 10.31 7.00 -13.99
CA GLY A 28 10.42 6.96 -15.46
C GLY A 28 10.53 5.56 -16.05
N ALA A 29 10.59 4.51 -15.24
CA ALA A 29 10.61 3.14 -15.74
C ALA A 29 9.19 2.60 -15.96
N PRO A 30 8.95 1.81 -17.04
CA PRO A 30 7.69 1.10 -17.24
C PRO A 30 7.53 -0.05 -16.21
N ALA A 31 6.34 -0.62 -16.14
CA ALA A 31 6.15 -1.89 -15.45
C ALA A 31 6.96 -3.00 -16.13
N THR A 32 7.43 -3.98 -15.36
CA THR A 32 8.11 -5.15 -15.93
C THR A 32 7.13 -6.01 -16.73
N GLU A 33 7.62 -6.67 -17.79
CA GLU A 33 6.80 -7.58 -18.61
C GLU A 33 6.09 -8.63 -17.75
N ALA A 34 6.79 -9.25 -16.82
CA ALA A 34 6.21 -10.23 -15.91
C ALA A 34 5.11 -9.64 -15.00
N ALA A 35 5.22 -8.37 -14.61
CA ALA A 35 4.14 -7.70 -13.88
C ALA A 35 2.93 -7.45 -14.79
N ILE A 36 3.15 -7.01 -16.04
CA ILE A 36 2.08 -6.77 -17.01
C ILE A 36 1.34 -8.07 -17.28
N GLU A 37 2.04 -9.14 -17.61
CA GLU A 37 1.45 -10.47 -17.87
C GLU A 37 0.64 -10.99 -16.67
N THR A 38 1.22 -10.89 -15.47
CA THR A 38 0.55 -11.33 -14.23
C THR A 38 -0.74 -10.56 -13.98
N MET A 39 -0.74 -9.27 -14.21
CA MET A 39 -1.92 -8.43 -14.00
C MET A 39 -2.95 -8.59 -15.12
N ALA A 40 -2.51 -8.79 -16.37
CA ALA A 40 -3.37 -9.06 -17.51
C ALA A 40 -4.15 -10.37 -17.34
N ALA A 41 -3.51 -11.42 -16.78
CA ALA A 41 -4.19 -12.67 -16.44
C ALA A 41 -5.34 -12.49 -15.44
N ASP A 42 -5.31 -11.41 -14.66
CA ASP A 42 -6.36 -11.03 -13.70
C ASP A 42 -7.27 -9.90 -14.25
N GLY A 43 -7.19 -9.61 -15.55
CA GLY A 43 -8.03 -8.61 -16.24
C GLY A 43 -7.64 -7.16 -15.95
N LEU A 44 -6.44 -6.90 -15.43
CA LEU A 44 -5.93 -5.56 -15.15
C LEU A 44 -4.79 -5.18 -16.08
N ASP A 45 -4.97 -4.12 -16.84
CA ASP A 45 -3.93 -3.55 -17.70
C ASP A 45 -3.10 -2.53 -16.94
N ILE A 46 -1.79 -2.76 -16.87
CA ILE A 46 -0.79 -1.85 -16.31
C ILE A 46 0.33 -1.52 -17.31
N SER A 47 0.11 -1.74 -18.61
CA SER A 47 1.12 -1.52 -19.67
C SER A 47 1.56 -0.06 -19.76
N GLU A 48 0.65 0.88 -19.54
CA GLU A 48 0.92 2.33 -19.56
C GLU A 48 1.47 2.87 -18.22
N HIS A 49 1.69 1.98 -17.23
CA HIS A 49 2.21 2.44 -15.94
C HIS A 49 3.65 2.90 -16.06
N VAL A 50 3.91 4.12 -15.61
CA VAL A 50 5.26 4.69 -15.48
C VAL A 50 5.53 4.96 -14.00
N SER A 51 6.64 4.42 -13.50
CA SER A 51 7.06 4.64 -12.12
C SER A 51 7.37 6.11 -11.85
N ARG A 52 7.14 6.57 -10.63
CA ARG A 52 7.54 7.89 -10.17
C ARG A 52 8.24 7.81 -8.82
N GLN A 53 9.12 8.76 -8.57
CA GLN A 53 9.77 8.86 -7.26
C GLN A 53 8.83 9.50 -6.24
N VAL A 54 8.87 9.01 -5.01
CA VAL A 54 8.16 9.63 -3.90
C VAL A 54 8.77 10.99 -3.57
N SER A 55 7.93 11.93 -3.13
CA SER A 55 8.35 13.26 -2.67
C SER A 55 7.62 13.63 -1.38
N PRO A 56 8.17 14.56 -0.56
CA PRO A 56 7.47 15.08 0.61
C PRO A 56 6.07 15.61 0.27
N SER A 57 5.94 16.37 -0.80
CA SER A 57 4.65 16.92 -1.24
C SER A 57 3.61 15.86 -1.59
N LEU A 58 4.04 14.71 -2.16
CA LEU A 58 3.16 13.59 -2.42
C LEU A 58 2.67 12.95 -1.11
N LEU A 59 3.56 12.80 -0.13
CA LEU A 59 3.23 12.27 1.19
C LEU A 59 2.29 13.23 1.96
N GLU A 60 2.54 14.53 1.90
CA GLU A 60 1.68 15.55 2.52
C GLU A 60 0.25 15.52 1.96
N ALA A 61 0.12 15.39 0.64
CA ALA A 61 -1.17 15.36 -0.06
C ALA A 61 -1.95 14.03 0.11
N SER A 62 -1.33 13.00 0.69
CA SER A 62 -1.93 11.67 0.82
C SER A 62 -2.70 11.53 2.13
N HIS A 63 -3.95 11.05 2.06
CA HIS A 63 -4.75 10.73 3.25
C HIS A 63 -4.29 9.43 3.93
N LEU A 64 -3.77 8.49 3.14
CA LEU A 64 -3.22 7.22 3.60
C LEU A 64 -2.01 6.87 2.73
N VAL A 65 -0.93 6.45 3.35
CA VAL A 65 0.29 5.95 2.69
C VAL A 65 0.51 4.52 3.13
N ILE A 66 0.61 3.62 2.15
CA ILE A 66 0.80 2.18 2.38
C ILE A 66 2.15 1.77 1.83
N THR A 67 2.97 1.14 2.65
CA THR A 67 4.25 0.55 2.25
C THR A 67 4.17 -0.98 2.21
N MET A 68 4.99 -1.59 1.38
CA MET A 68 5.07 -3.06 1.27
C MET A 68 6.04 -3.63 2.29
N THR A 69 7.05 -2.86 2.68
CA THR A 69 8.09 -3.29 3.61
C THR A 69 8.27 -2.30 4.75
N ARG A 70 8.79 -2.83 5.85
CA ARG A 70 9.19 -2.00 7.00
C ARG A 70 10.29 -1.00 6.63
N GLN A 71 11.25 -1.41 5.80
CA GLN A 71 12.33 -0.51 5.37
C GLN A 71 11.76 0.72 4.65
N GLN A 72 10.81 0.52 3.72
CA GLN A 72 10.13 1.64 3.06
C GLN A 72 9.44 2.56 4.08
N LEU A 73 8.75 2.00 5.08
CA LEU A 73 8.09 2.79 6.11
C LEU A 73 9.09 3.64 6.91
N VAL A 74 10.25 3.08 7.26
CA VAL A 74 11.34 3.82 7.93
C VAL A 74 11.84 4.97 7.07
N GLU A 75 12.17 4.71 5.79
CA GLU A 75 12.70 5.72 4.87
C GLU A 75 11.69 6.85 4.63
N LEU A 76 10.41 6.54 4.45
CA LEU A 76 9.35 7.55 4.31
C LEU A 76 9.12 8.34 5.59
N THR A 77 9.28 7.73 6.77
CA THR A 77 9.17 8.42 8.06
C THR A 77 10.31 9.41 8.27
N VAL A 78 11.50 9.11 7.73
CA VAL A 78 12.64 10.05 7.74
C VAL A 78 12.41 11.18 6.72
N LEU A 79 11.88 10.85 5.54
CA LEU A 79 11.62 11.81 4.47
C LEU A 79 10.54 12.83 4.85
N GLU A 80 9.45 12.38 5.49
CA GLU A 80 8.30 13.22 5.90
C GLU A 80 7.74 12.76 7.24
N PRO A 81 8.36 13.17 8.37
CA PRO A 81 7.96 12.72 9.71
C PRO A 81 6.51 13.09 10.09
N ALA A 82 5.96 14.17 9.54
CA ALA A 82 4.60 14.62 9.82
C ALA A 82 3.54 13.70 9.21
N ALA A 83 3.91 12.90 8.21
CA ALA A 83 3.00 11.93 7.60
C ALA A 83 2.87 10.61 8.37
N TRP A 84 3.68 10.38 9.41
CA TRP A 84 3.66 9.16 10.23
C TRP A 84 2.26 8.69 10.67
N PRO A 85 1.35 9.54 11.17
CA PRO A 85 0.03 9.08 11.61
C PRO A 85 -0.82 8.41 10.53
N ARG A 86 -0.49 8.64 9.25
CA ARG A 86 -1.20 8.10 8.06
C ARG A 86 -0.34 7.17 7.21
N MET A 87 0.87 6.81 7.66
CA MET A 87 1.75 5.84 7.01
C MET A 87 1.68 4.49 7.70
N PHE A 88 1.49 3.43 6.95
CA PHE A 88 1.40 2.07 7.48
C PHE A 88 2.05 1.07 6.54
N GLN A 89 2.64 0.02 7.10
CA GLN A 89 2.93 -1.20 6.36
C GLN A 89 1.60 -1.96 6.12
N ILE A 90 1.44 -2.55 4.95
CA ILE A 90 0.15 -3.09 4.52
C ILE A 90 -0.42 -4.16 5.46
N ARG A 91 0.41 -5.10 5.95
CA ARG A 91 -0.07 -6.15 6.86
C ARG A 91 -0.47 -5.59 8.22
N ASP A 92 0.33 -4.68 8.76
CA ASP A 92 0.03 -3.98 10.03
C ASP A 92 -1.26 -3.16 9.89
N LEU A 93 -1.42 -2.44 8.77
CA LEU A 93 -2.64 -1.69 8.49
C LEU A 93 -3.88 -2.58 8.49
N VAL A 94 -3.85 -3.67 7.73
CA VAL A 94 -4.99 -4.60 7.63
C VAL A 94 -5.32 -5.19 8.98
N TRP A 95 -4.34 -5.74 9.68
CA TRP A 95 -4.53 -6.34 11.00
C TRP A 95 -5.14 -5.35 12.00
N ARG A 96 -4.59 -4.12 12.09
CA ARG A 96 -5.10 -3.09 13.02
C ARG A 96 -6.50 -2.62 12.64
N SER A 97 -6.74 -2.44 11.36
CA SER A 97 -8.05 -2.01 10.86
C SER A 97 -9.14 -3.04 11.19
N GLU A 98 -8.83 -4.33 11.11
CA GLU A 98 -9.73 -5.41 11.52
C GLU A 98 -10.06 -5.39 13.02
N GLN A 99 -9.10 -4.97 13.87
CA GLN A 99 -9.34 -4.83 15.32
C GLN A 99 -10.23 -3.62 15.65
N VAL A 100 -10.09 -2.54 14.88
CA VAL A 100 -10.87 -1.30 15.07
C VAL A 100 -12.27 -1.43 14.44
N GLY A 101 -12.38 -2.15 13.33
CA GLY A 101 -13.59 -2.28 12.53
C GLY A 101 -13.66 -1.28 11.37
N PRO A 102 -14.71 -1.36 10.54
CA PRO A 102 -14.86 -0.51 9.36
C PRO A 102 -14.93 0.97 9.71
N TRP A 103 -14.41 1.80 8.80
CA TRP A 103 -14.53 3.24 8.88
C TRP A 103 -16.02 3.66 8.83
N PRO A 104 -16.53 4.38 9.85
CA PRO A 104 -17.89 4.90 9.80
C PRO A 104 -17.95 6.10 8.83
N PRO A 105 -18.80 6.09 7.79
CA PRO A 105 -18.87 7.21 6.83
C PRO A 105 -19.27 8.56 7.45
N SER A 106 -19.82 8.54 8.66
CA SER A 106 -20.18 9.75 9.43
C SER A 106 -19.01 10.42 10.13
N GLU A 107 -17.85 9.77 10.19
CA GLU A 107 -16.66 10.29 10.86
C GLU A 107 -15.59 10.66 9.86
N PRO A 108 -14.72 11.67 10.18
CA PRO A 108 -13.56 11.97 9.35
C PRO A 108 -12.63 10.75 9.23
N PHE A 109 -12.18 10.43 8.02
CA PHE A 109 -11.27 9.32 7.77
C PHE A 109 -9.97 9.40 8.61
N ALA A 110 -9.49 10.62 8.86
CA ALA A 110 -8.32 10.84 9.71
C ALA A 110 -8.52 10.41 11.17
N ASP A 111 -9.75 10.44 11.67
CA ASP A 111 -10.06 10.02 13.05
C ASP A 111 -10.04 8.50 13.15
N TRP A 112 -10.60 7.81 12.17
CA TRP A 112 -10.49 6.36 12.05
C TRP A 112 -9.02 5.91 11.90
N LEU A 113 -8.22 6.55 11.04
CA LEU A 113 -6.79 6.25 10.93
C LEU A 113 -6.04 6.48 12.24
N ARG A 114 -6.43 7.47 13.02
CA ARG A 114 -5.87 7.74 14.34
C ARG A 114 -6.20 6.63 15.33
N ALA A 115 -7.41 6.06 15.26
CA ALA A 115 -7.80 4.91 16.05
C ALA A 115 -7.01 3.65 15.64
N VAL A 116 -6.87 3.39 14.33
CA VAL A 116 -6.05 2.30 13.78
C VAL A 116 -4.59 2.41 14.22
N GLY A 117 -4.05 3.63 14.29
CA GLY A 117 -2.66 3.89 14.68
C GLY A 117 -2.41 4.14 16.17
N ARG A 118 -3.41 3.99 17.05
CA ARG A 118 -3.37 4.46 18.45
C ARG A 118 -2.13 4.06 19.23
N ASP A 119 -1.72 2.80 19.16
CA ASP A 119 -0.65 2.24 19.97
C ASP A 119 0.67 2.08 19.18
N ARG A 120 0.79 2.74 18.02
CA ARG A 120 2.00 2.65 17.20
C ARG A 120 3.09 3.54 17.75
N ASN A 121 4.29 2.97 17.91
CA ASN A 121 5.48 3.68 18.36
C ASN A 121 6.57 3.65 17.27
N ARG A 122 7.14 4.80 16.92
CA ARG A 122 8.22 4.89 15.93
C ARG A 122 9.46 4.09 16.33
N SER A 123 9.76 3.98 17.63
CA SER A 123 10.91 3.20 18.11
C SER A 123 10.78 1.71 17.81
N GLU A 124 9.56 1.19 17.70
CA GLU A 124 9.29 -0.22 17.38
C GLU A 124 9.55 -0.55 15.91
N LEU A 125 9.60 0.46 15.04
CA LEU A 125 9.94 0.25 13.63
C LEU A 125 11.30 -0.43 13.43
N LEU A 126 12.24 -0.24 14.34
CA LEU A 126 13.56 -0.84 14.25
C LEU A 126 13.62 -2.27 14.79
N SER A 127 12.64 -2.69 15.60
CA SER A 127 12.61 -3.98 16.29
C SER A 127 11.53 -4.95 15.77
N ALA A 128 10.58 -4.50 14.95
CA ALA A 128 9.51 -5.34 14.41
C ALA A 128 10.04 -6.46 13.48
N PRO A 129 9.41 -7.64 13.44
CA PRO A 129 9.83 -8.74 12.58
C PRO A 129 9.77 -8.39 11.09
N LEU A 130 10.73 -8.87 10.29
CA LEU A 130 10.71 -8.76 8.82
C LEU A 130 9.66 -9.67 8.16
N SER A 131 9.03 -10.56 8.93
CA SER A 131 8.01 -11.50 8.45
C SER A 131 6.78 -10.84 7.84
N ASP A 132 6.56 -9.56 8.13
CA ASP A 132 5.38 -8.82 7.68
C ASP A 132 5.59 -8.11 6.33
N ASP A 133 6.79 -8.20 5.77
CA ASP A 133 7.09 -7.61 4.47
C ASP A 133 6.39 -8.39 3.33
N VAL A 134 5.87 -7.65 2.36
CA VAL A 134 5.47 -8.21 1.08
C VAL A 134 6.70 -8.25 0.18
N ALA A 135 7.09 -9.43 -0.23
CA ALA A 135 8.30 -9.63 -1.02
C ALA A 135 8.20 -8.98 -2.40
N ASP A 136 9.29 -8.32 -2.83
CA ASP A 136 9.40 -7.72 -4.15
C ASP A 136 9.60 -8.82 -5.21
N PRO A 137 8.75 -8.91 -6.25
CA PRO A 137 8.89 -9.90 -7.31
C PRO A 137 9.90 -9.52 -8.38
N ILE A 138 10.48 -8.31 -8.39
CA ILE A 138 11.43 -7.88 -9.45
C ILE A 138 12.59 -8.85 -9.55
N GLY A 139 12.83 -9.33 -10.79
CA GLY A 139 13.89 -10.29 -11.08
C GLY A 139 13.60 -11.75 -10.66
N GLN A 140 12.40 -12.01 -10.16
CA GLN A 140 11.96 -13.35 -9.76
C GLN A 140 11.16 -14.06 -10.87
N SER A 141 10.82 -15.33 -10.65
CA SER A 141 10.02 -16.12 -11.59
C SER A 141 8.57 -15.65 -11.71
N ALA A 142 7.88 -16.00 -12.81
CA ALA A 142 6.44 -15.74 -12.98
C ALA A 142 5.60 -16.29 -11.82
N ALA A 143 5.95 -17.46 -11.29
CA ALA A 143 5.28 -18.04 -10.13
C ALA A 143 5.45 -17.16 -8.86
N PHE A 144 6.56 -16.44 -8.75
CA PHE A 144 6.77 -15.51 -7.65
C PHE A 144 5.91 -14.24 -7.82
N TYR A 145 5.82 -13.68 -9.04
CA TYR A 145 4.91 -12.58 -9.35
C TYR A 145 3.46 -12.93 -9.01
N GLU A 146 3.01 -14.11 -9.43
CA GLU A 146 1.66 -14.58 -9.15
C GLU A 146 1.40 -14.75 -7.64
N ARG A 147 2.38 -15.25 -6.88
CA ARG A 147 2.27 -15.35 -5.42
C ARG A 147 2.16 -13.97 -4.78
N THR A 148 3.01 -13.02 -5.19
CA THR A 148 2.97 -11.64 -4.70
C THR A 148 1.63 -10.98 -5.04
N ARG A 149 1.12 -11.17 -6.26
CA ARG A 149 -0.20 -10.69 -6.67
C ARG A 149 -1.30 -11.20 -5.73
N ARG A 150 -1.33 -12.52 -5.45
CA ARG A 150 -2.35 -13.12 -4.56
C ARG A 150 -2.28 -12.55 -3.15
N VAL A 151 -1.07 -12.38 -2.61
CA VAL A 151 -0.88 -11.77 -1.28
C VAL A 151 -1.39 -10.33 -1.26
N LEU A 152 -1.07 -9.55 -2.28
CA LEU A 152 -1.55 -8.17 -2.40
C LEU A 152 -3.07 -8.12 -2.56
N ASP A 153 -3.64 -8.98 -3.39
CA ASP A 153 -5.08 -9.01 -3.65
C ASP A 153 -5.87 -9.37 -2.39
N ASP A 154 -5.41 -10.36 -1.61
CA ASP A 154 -5.99 -10.70 -0.30
C ASP A 154 -5.98 -9.50 0.65
N LEU A 155 -4.80 -8.92 0.87
CA LEU A 155 -4.64 -7.80 1.80
C LEU A 155 -5.46 -6.57 1.39
N LEU A 156 -5.46 -6.23 0.10
CA LEU A 156 -6.17 -5.07 -0.41
C LEU A 156 -7.68 -5.28 -0.49
N SER A 157 -8.15 -6.52 -0.74
CA SER A 157 -9.55 -6.89 -0.62
C SER A 157 -10.06 -6.71 0.80
N ARG A 158 -9.33 -7.21 1.79
CA ARG A 158 -9.67 -7.05 3.21
C ARG A 158 -9.68 -5.57 3.61
N LEU A 159 -8.65 -4.81 3.22
CA LEU A 159 -8.60 -3.37 3.48
C LEU A 159 -9.81 -2.65 2.87
N ALA A 160 -10.16 -2.94 1.62
CA ALA A 160 -11.29 -2.31 0.95
C ALA A 160 -12.65 -2.59 1.62
N THR A 161 -12.76 -3.63 2.45
CA THR A 161 -13.96 -3.87 3.25
C THR A 161 -14.05 -3.00 4.50
N LEU A 162 -12.97 -2.33 4.86
CA LEU A 162 -12.82 -1.57 6.09
C LEU A 162 -12.79 -0.05 5.87
N VAL A 163 -12.65 0.40 4.62
CA VAL A 163 -12.57 1.81 4.24
C VAL A 163 -13.73 2.27 3.38
#